data_363829a411cdc7729b6b0a4fc787028d
#
_entry.id   363829a411cdc7729b6b0a4fc787028d
#
_cell.length_a   1.000
_cell.length_b   1.000
_cell.length_c   1.000
_cell.angle_alpha   90.00
_cell.angle_beta   90.00
_cell.angle_gamma   90.00
#
_symmetry.space_group_name_H-M   'P 1'
#
loop_
_entity.id
_entity.type
_entity.pdbx_description
1 polymer ?
#
loop_
_entity_poly.entity_id
_entity_poly.type
_entity_poly.pdbx_seq_one_letter_code
_entity_poly.pdbx_strand_id
1 'polypeptide(L)'
;METKVAVLGAGAWGTAIAKVIAEQKSERGSKEVIIWSFETEVRDDINKNKLNSRYLPGVKLPDTIEATSDIEEAAEGKQYIIYAVPSLFLMDTLKKTLSVKSIREGQSIISVITKGFLPAENGPKLILETMEDFLPGLYRQSLVYISGPSHAEEVSAGKITGLIAASESAKNSIRFRDLLKSPRLMVYSSLDVRGVQVSAAAKNVIAIAFGILDAMKTMGKADMFGDGTESLLLAAGLNEIQILGNALGATHPETFTSISGIGDLDVTCRSVHGRNRRFGREIIEKNILKSYKNIDDILANIGEIGYLPEGVAAAKYVKVLAEKHKLKMPVSVGLCKLLNREIEPMEFCKNLLADWDM
;
A
#
# COMPACT_ATOMS: atom_id res chain seq x y z
N MET A 1 12.59 -24.33 -16.99
CA MET A 1 13.46 -23.69 -15.99
C MET A 1 12.61 -23.31 -14.79
N GLU A 2 13.11 -23.52 -13.61
CA GLU A 2 12.46 -23.17 -12.36
C GLU A 2 12.34 -21.64 -12.22
N THR A 3 11.18 -21.15 -11.80
CA THR A 3 10.98 -19.71 -11.58
C THR A 3 11.40 -19.35 -10.16
N LYS A 4 12.39 -18.47 -10.01
CA LYS A 4 12.92 -18.04 -8.71
C LYS A 4 12.41 -16.65 -8.31
N VAL A 5 11.79 -16.56 -7.15
CA VAL A 5 11.14 -15.36 -6.65
C VAL A 5 11.62 -15.02 -5.25
N ALA A 6 11.99 -13.75 -5.04
CA ALA A 6 12.22 -13.18 -3.72
C ALA A 6 11.08 -12.26 -3.33
N VAL A 7 10.58 -12.39 -2.10
CA VAL A 7 9.69 -11.44 -1.46
C VAL A 7 10.43 -10.77 -0.31
N LEU A 8 10.77 -9.50 -0.47
CA LEU A 8 11.54 -8.74 0.51
C LEU A 8 10.60 -8.05 1.49
N GLY A 9 10.32 -8.73 2.60
CA GLY A 9 9.42 -8.31 3.66
C GLY A 9 8.41 -9.40 4.03
N ALA A 10 8.54 -9.93 5.25
CA ALA A 10 7.68 -10.97 5.82
C ALA A 10 6.44 -10.41 6.55
N GLY A 11 5.96 -9.22 6.19
CA GLY A 11 4.68 -8.69 6.67
C GLY A 11 3.50 -9.52 6.16
N ALA A 12 2.28 -9.23 6.66
CA ALA A 12 1.07 -9.96 6.25
C ALA A 12 0.92 -10.06 4.72
N TRP A 13 1.04 -8.92 4.02
CA TRP A 13 0.85 -8.86 2.57
C TRP A 13 1.99 -9.56 1.79
N GLY A 14 3.24 -9.38 2.20
CA GLY A 14 4.38 -10.10 1.58
C GLY A 14 4.24 -11.61 1.73
N THR A 15 3.85 -12.08 2.92
CA THR A 15 3.61 -13.50 3.19
C THR A 15 2.44 -14.06 2.35
N ALA A 16 1.34 -13.31 2.23
CA ALA A 16 0.18 -13.73 1.42
C ALA A 16 0.54 -13.85 -0.06
N ILE A 17 1.31 -12.89 -0.62
CA ILE A 17 1.78 -12.94 -2.01
C ILE A 17 2.75 -14.10 -2.24
N ALA A 18 3.68 -14.34 -1.33
CA ALA A 18 4.59 -15.48 -1.41
C ALA A 18 3.81 -16.81 -1.46
N LYS A 19 2.78 -16.95 -0.59
CA LYS A 19 1.89 -18.11 -0.59
C LYS A 19 1.18 -18.30 -1.94
N VAL A 20 0.56 -17.22 -2.47
CA VAL A 20 -0.13 -17.28 -3.77
C VAL A 20 0.81 -17.72 -4.88
N ILE A 21 2.04 -17.21 -4.92
CA ILE A 21 3.03 -17.58 -5.94
C ILE A 21 3.44 -19.05 -5.80
N ALA A 22 3.70 -19.52 -4.59
CA ALA A 22 4.15 -20.88 -4.33
C ALA A 22 3.05 -21.93 -4.58
N GLU A 23 1.77 -21.60 -4.38
CA GLU A 23 0.64 -22.49 -4.63
C GLU A 23 0.29 -22.67 -6.12
N GLN A 24 0.80 -21.80 -6.97
CA GLN A 24 0.49 -21.91 -8.39
C GLN A 24 1.21 -23.10 -9.03
N LYS A 25 0.44 -24.02 -9.56
CA LYS A 25 0.97 -25.08 -10.44
C LYS A 25 1.36 -24.46 -11.78
N SER A 26 2.61 -24.55 -12.13
CA SER A 26 3.11 -24.08 -13.42
C SER A 26 3.32 -25.28 -14.36
N GLU A 27 2.82 -25.16 -15.59
CA GLU A 27 3.17 -26.08 -16.67
C GLU A 27 4.68 -26.06 -17.01
N ARG A 28 5.38 -25.01 -16.53
CA ARG A 28 6.82 -24.78 -16.79
C ARG A 28 7.76 -25.23 -15.65
N GLY A 29 7.24 -25.87 -14.60
CA GLY A 29 8.04 -26.34 -13.46
C GLY A 29 7.63 -25.76 -12.11
N SER A 30 8.37 -26.09 -11.06
CA SER A 30 8.19 -25.56 -9.70
C SER A 30 8.58 -24.08 -9.61
N LYS A 31 8.02 -23.40 -8.61
CA LYS A 31 8.44 -22.03 -8.24
C LYS A 31 9.18 -22.10 -6.91
N GLU A 32 10.43 -21.64 -6.91
CA GLU A 32 11.21 -21.41 -5.70
C GLU A 32 10.82 -20.02 -5.15
N VAL A 33 10.30 -19.96 -3.93
CA VAL A 33 9.91 -18.71 -3.28
C VAL A 33 10.67 -18.57 -1.98
N ILE A 34 11.45 -17.50 -1.86
CA ILE A 34 12.15 -17.13 -0.64
C ILE A 34 11.60 -15.82 -0.09
N ILE A 35 11.37 -15.77 1.24
CA ILE A 35 10.94 -14.56 1.94
C ILE A 35 12.12 -14.03 2.75
N TRP A 36 12.46 -12.77 2.55
CA TRP A 36 13.35 -12.08 3.47
C TRP A 36 12.56 -11.53 4.66
N SER A 37 12.99 -11.88 5.87
CA SER A 37 12.45 -11.36 7.13
C SER A 37 13.51 -10.61 7.91
N PHE A 38 13.20 -9.38 8.32
CA PHE A 38 14.06 -8.63 9.24
C PHE A 38 14.11 -9.30 10.61
N GLU A 39 12.96 -9.82 11.09
CA GLU A 39 12.85 -10.51 12.36
C GLU A 39 13.24 -11.98 12.22
N THR A 40 14.18 -12.41 13.03
CA THR A 40 14.66 -13.81 13.04
C THR A 40 13.61 -14.79 13.54
N GLU A 41 12.75 -14.37 14.46
CA GLU A 41 11.64 -15.20 14.98
C GLU A 41 10.62 -15.51 13.87
N VAL A 42 10.32 -14.55 13.01
CA VAL A 42 9.41 -14.73 11.87
C VAL A 42 10.02 -15.68 10.84
N ARG A 43 11.31 -15.51 10.51
CA ARG A 43 12.05 -16.44 9.65
C ARG A 43 11.98 -17.86 10.19
N ASP A 44 12.25 -18.04 11.48
CA ASP A 44 12.28 -19.37 12.12
C ASP A 44 10.89 -20.01 12.15
N ASP A 45 9.83 -19.24 12.39
CA ASP A 45 8.45 -19.72 12.37
C ASP A 45 8.07 -20.19 10.95
N ILE A 46 8.42 -19.42 9.92
CA ILE A 46 8.19 -19.80 8.52
C ILE A 46 8.93 -21.11 8.18
N ASN A 47 10.20 -21.23 8.55
CA ASN A 47 11.01 -22.39 8.19
C ASN A 47 10.60 -23.66 8.95
N LYS A 48 10.35 -23.55 10.27
CA LYS A 48 10.08 -24.71 11.15
C LYS A 48 8.61 -25.14 11.12
N ASN A 49 7.70 -24.17 11.21
CA ASN A 49 6.28 -24.42 11.41
C ASN A 49 5.45 -24.20 10.14
N LYS A 50 6.04 -23.58 9.10
CA LYS A 50 5.33 -23.11 7.91
C LYS A 50 4.17 -22.18 8.25
N LEU A 51 4.43 -21.28 9.20
CA LEU A 51 3.49 -20.26 9.70
C LEU A 51 4.20 -18.89 9.76
N ASN A 52 3.43 -17.84 9.70
CA ASN A 52 3.83 -16.50 10.11
C ASN A 52 2.86 -16.03 11.19
N SER A 53 3.03 -16.53 12.40
CA SER A 53 2.11 -16.34 13.52
C SER A 53 2.00 -14.87 13.94
N ARG A 54 3.04 -14.06 13.69
CA ARG A 54 3.09 -12.65 14.06
C ARG A 54 2.26 -11.76 13.12
N TYR A 55 2.38 -11.96 11.80
CA TYR A 55 1.82 -11.04 10.80
C TYR A 55 0.65 -11.60 10.01
N LEU A 56 0.53 -12.95 9.92
CA LEU A 56 -0.55 -13.62 9.20
C LEU A 56 -0.98 -14.89 9.96
N PRO A 57 -1.50 -14.74 11.18
CA PRO A 57 -1.81 -15.87 12.05
C PRO A 57 -2.85 -16.82 11.43
N GLY A 58 -2.68 -18.12 11.68
CA GLY A 58 -3.63 -19.15 11.25
C GLY A 58 -3.54 -19.55 9.77
N VAL A 59 -2.61 -18.99 9.01
CA VAL A 59 -2.43 -19.32 7.59
C VAL A 59 -1.25 -20.27 7.43
N LYS A 60 -1.52 -21.51 6.99
CA LYS A 60 -0.49 -22.48 6.65
C LYS A 60 0.18 -22.10 5.33
N LEU A 61 1.50 -22.08 5.32
CA LEU A 61 2.31 -21.82 4.13
C LEU A 61 2.71 -23.13 3.43
N PRO A 62 2.87 -23.12 2.10
CA PRO A 62 3.44 -24.26 1.36
C PRO A 62 4.85 -24.63 1.87
N ASP A 63 5.15 -25.92 1.86
CA ASP A 63 6.46 -26.45 2.30
C ASP A 63 7.63 -25.93 1.44
N THR A 64 7.35 -25.52 0.20
CA THR A 64 8.30 -24.95 -0.77
C THR A 64 8.72 -23.50 -0.45
N ILE A 65 8.07 -22.84 0.52
CA ILE A 65 8.47 -21.50 0.95
C ILE A 65 9.59 -21.63 1.99
N GLU A 66 10.66 -20.90 1.73
CA GLU A 66 11.77 -20.73 2.65
C GLU A 66 11.87 -19.25 3.07
N ALA A 67 12.49 -19.00 4.22
CA ALA A 67 12.75 -17.65 4.71
C ALA A 67 14.20 -17.48 5.17
N THR A 68 14.76 -16.32 4.91
CA THR A 68 16.09 -15.94 5.38
C THR A 68 16.07 -14.53 5.99
N SER A 69 17.04 -14.23 6.87
CA SER A 69 17.27 -12.86 7.35
C SER A 69 18.46 -12.20 6.65
N ASP A 70 19.11 -12.90 5.72
CA ASP A 70 20.11 -12.34 4.83
C ASP A 70 19.43 -11.85 3.53
N ILE A 71 19.49 -10.55 3.30
CA ILE A 71 18.82 -9.92 2.15
C ILE A 71 19.54 -10.19 0.83
N GLU A 72 20.86 -10.36 0.87
CA GLU A 72 21.66 -10.68 -0.31
C GLU A 72 21.36 -12.11 -0.76
N GLU A 73 21.33 -13.07 0.17
CA GLU A 73 20.92 -14.44 -0.09
C GLU A 73 19.50 -14.49 -0.67
N ALA A 74 18.58 -13.71 -0.09
CA ALA A 74 17.21 -13.67 -0.58
C ALA A 74 17.11 -13.20 -2.04
N ALA A 75 17.90 -12.20 -2.42
CA ALA A 75 17.75 -11.50 -3.71
C ALA A 75 18.64 -12.06 -4.82
N GLU A 76 19.80 -12.67 -4.49
CA GLU A 76 20.79 -13.11 -5.49
C GLU A 76 20.22 -14.22 -6.39
N GLY A 77 20.41 -14.06 -7.71
CA GLY A 77 19.99 -15.03 -8.73
C GLY A 77 18.46 -15.19 -8.89
N LYS A 78 17.65 -14.30 -8.29
CA LYS A 78 16.19 -14.36 -8.43
C LYS A 78 15.73 -13.62 -9.68
N GLN A 79 14.82 -14.26 -10.42
CA GLN A 79 14.23 -13.69 -11.64
C GLN A 79 13.22 -12.59 -11.31
N TYR A 80 12.52 -12.72 -10.18
CA TYR A 80 11.53 -11.76 -9.71
C TYR A 80 11.86 -11.34 -8.28
N ILE A 81 11.86 -10.05 -8.05
CA ILE A 81 12.04 -9.46 -6.71
C ILE A 81 10.84 -8.57 -6.40
N ILE A 82 10.20 -8.82 -5.26
CA ILE A 82 9.01 -8.11 -4.81
C ILE A 82 9.34 -7.40 -3.50
N TYR A 83 9.40 -6.07 -3.52
CA TYR A 83 9.53 -5.27 -2.29
C TYR A 83 8.18 -5.18 -1.59
N ALA A 84 8.12 -5.67 -0.35
CA ALA A 84 6.91 -5.84 0.44
C ALA A 84 7.02 -5.26 1.86
N VAL A 85 7.98 -4.39 2.10
CA VAL A 85 8.18 -3.69 3.38
C VAL A 85 7.34 -2.41 3.45
N PRO A 86 6.97 -1.92 4.65
CA PRO A 86 6.32 -0.62 4.78
C PRO A 86 7.16 0.53 4.17
N SER A 87 6.50 1.61 3.73
CA SER A 87 7.17 2.74 3.04
C SER A 87 8.31 3.36 3.85
N LEU A 88 8.20 3.39 5.19
CA LEU A 88 9.24 3.89 6.09
C LEU A 88 10.57 3.11 5.99
N PHE A 89 10.52 1.83 5.63
CA PHE A 89 11.70 0.95 5.57
C PHE A 89 12.14 0.64 4.13
N LEU A 90 11.38 1.11 3.14
CA LEU A 90 11.59 0.72 1.74
C LEU A 90 12.97 1.14 1.23
N MET A 91 13.37 2.39 1.49
CA MET A 91 14.66 2.90 0.98
C MET A 91 15.87 2.24 1.64
N ASP A 92 15.79 1.92 2.92
CA ASP A 92 16.85 1.19 3.60
C ASP A 92 16.96 -0.25 3.10
N THR A 93 15.80 -0.88 2.83
CA THR A 93 15.76 -2.22 2.22
C THR A 93 16.33 -2.19 0.81
N LEU A 94 15.94 -1.21 -0.02
CA LEU A 94 16.47 -1.04 -1.37
C LEU A 94 18.00 -0.89 -1.36
N LYS A 95 18.53 0.00 -0.54
CA LYS A 95 19.98 0.26 -0.45
C LYS A 95 20.78 -1.00 -0.12
N LYS A 96 20.25 -1.88 0.74
CA LYS A 96 20.88 -3.16 1.08
C LYS A 96 20.94 -4.13 -0.10
N THR A 97 20.08 -3.98 -1.10
CA THR A 97 20.07 -4.87 -2.27
C THR A 97 20.88 -4.34 -3.46
N LEU A 98 21.42 -3.12 -3.39
CA LEU A 98 22.19 -2.53 -4.50
C LEU A 98 23.52 -3.25 -4.76
N SER A 99 24.06 -3.98 -3.77
CA SER A 99 25.26 -4.83 -3.92
C SER A 99 24.98 -6.12 -4.71
N VAL A 100 23.74 -6.59 -4.71
CA VAL A 100 23.32 -7.87 -5.33
C VAL A 100 23.61 -7.87 -6.82
N LYS A 101 24.36 -8.87 -7.30
CA LYS A 101 24.85 -8.91 -8.67
C LYS A 101 23.70 -9.00 -9.67
N SER A 102 22.68 -9.84 -9.42
CA SER A 102 21.53 -9.99 -10.29
C SER A 102 20.72 -8.70 -10.48
N ILE A 103 20.71 -7.81 -9.47
CA ILE A 103 20.12 -6.47 -9.54
C ILE A 103 21.02 -5.53 -10.34
N ARG A 104 22.32 -5.49 -10.01
CA ARG A 104 23.26 -4.61 -10.72
C ARG A 104 23.34 -4.86 -12.23
N GLU A 105 23.22 -6.12 -12.62
CA GLU A 105 23.31 -6.56 -14.01
C GLU A 105 21.95 -6.63 -14.73
N GLY A 106 20.85 -6.28 -14.06
CA GLY A 106 19.50 -6.26 -14.64
C GLY A 106 18.93 -7.63 -14.97
N GLN A 107 19.38 -8.65 -14.28
CA GLN A 107 18.90 -10.02 -14.46
C GLN A 107 17.55 -10.27 -13.78
N SER A 108 17.20 -9.42 -12.80
CA SER A 108 15.95 -9.50 -12.04
C SER A 108 14.91 -8.51 -12.58
N ILE A 109 13.63 -8.90 -12.54
CA ILE A 109 12.49 -7.99 -12.73
C ILE A 109 11.99 -7.59 -11.34
N ILE A 110 11.90 -6.28 -11.10
CA ILE A 110 11.59 -5.73 -9.79
C ILE A 110 10.15 -5.23 -9.75
N SER A 111 9.43 -5.58 -8.69
CA SER A 111 8.14 -4.99 -8.36
C SER A 111 8.07 -4.49 -6.94
N VAL A 112 7.08 -3.63 -6.69
CA VAL A 112 6.78 -3.06 -5.39
C VAL A 112 5.29 -3.20 -5.10
N ILE A 113 4.97 -3.67 -3.89
CA ILE A 113 3.60 -3.77 -3.38
C ILE A 113 3.37 -2.81 -2.19
N THR A 114 4.40 -2.05 -1.82
CA THR A 114 4.35 -1.00 -0.79
C THR A 114 3.53 0.17 -1.28
N LYS A 115 2.68 0.72 -0.42
CA LYS A 115 1.80 1.85 -0.74
C LYS A 115 2.28 3.12 -0.03
N GLY A 116 2.19 4.27 -0.68
CA GLY A 116 2.55 5.56 -0.08
C GLY A 116 3.38 6.46 -0.98
N PHE A 117 3.87 7.53 -0.38
CA PHE A 117 4.85 8.46 -0.95
C PHE A 117 6.15 8.35 -0.17
N LEU A 118 7.24 8.75 -0.76
CA LEU A 118 8.56 8.82 -0.11
C LEU A 118 9.04 10.27 -0.04
N PRO A 119 9.72 10.65 1.05
CA PRO A 119 10.31 11.98 1.16
C PRO A 119 11.43 12.15 0.13
N ALA A 120 11.50 13.34 -0.47
CA ALA A 120 12.59 13.75 -1.35
C ALA A 120 12.88 15.25 -1.15
N GLU A 121 14.03 15.70 -1.63
CA GLU A 121 14.55 17.06 -1.42
C GLU A 121 13.56 18.16 -1.86
N ASN A 122 12.88 17.94 -3.01
CA ASN A 122 11.93 18.88 -3.60
C ASN A 122 10.46 18.55 -3.30
N GLY A 123 10.20 17.85 -2.18
CA GLY A 123 8.89 17.37 -1.77
C GLY A 123 8.66 15.89 -2.07
N PRO A 124 7.53 15.32 -1.59
CA PRO A 124 7.27 13.88 -1.70
C PRO A 124 7.22 13.42 -3.14
N LYS A 125 7.76 12.23 -3.42
CA LYS A 125 7.75 11.56 -4.72
C LYS A 125 6.97 10.24 -4.65
N LEU A 126 6.57 9.75 -5.79
CA LEU A 126 6.06 8.38 -5.96
C LEU A 126 7.19 7.36 -5.70
N ILE A 127 6.80 6.18 -5.25
CA ILE A 127 7.74 5.13 -4.84
C ILE A 127 8.66 4.73 -5.99
N LEU A 128 8.12 4.45 -7.18
CA LEU A 128 8.96 3.98 -8.28
C LEU A 128 9.92 5.06 -8.77
N GLU A 129 9.50 6.31 -8.84
CA GLU A 129 10.37 7.43 -9.20
C GLU A 129 11.56 7.53 -8.22
N THR A 130 11.30 7.38 -6.92
CA THR A 130 12.37 7.40 -5.92
C THR A 130 13.29 6.19 -6.04
N MET A 131 12.75 4.99 -6.31
CA MET A 131 13.59 3.80 -6.48
C MET A 131 14.46 3.88 -7.72
N GLU A 132 13.96 4.47 -8.81
CA GLU A 132 14.72 4.69 -10.06
C GLU A 132 15.90 5.65 -9.88
N ASP A 133 15.85 6.56 -8.90
CA ASP A 133 16.98 7.44 -8.57
C ASP A 133 18.18 6.66 -7.98
N PHE A 134 17.97 5.47 -7.40
CA PHE A 134 18.99 4.66 -6.74
C PHE A 134 19.37 3.38 -7.51
N LEU A 135 18.42 2.81 -8.25
CA LEU A 135 18.68 1.60 -9.02
C LEU A 135 19.52 1.90 -10.28
N PRO A 136 20.24 0.90 -10.82
CA PRO A 136 20.92 1.05 -12.12
C PRO A 136 19.95 1.56 -13.20
N GLY A 137 20.47 2.41 -14.09
CA GLY A 137 19.66 3.08 -15.12
C GLY A 137 18.87 2.16 -16.06
N LEU A 138 19.25 0.88 -16.14
CA LEU A 138 18.51 -0.16 -16.87
C LEU A 138 17.11 -0.48 -16.28
N TYR A 139 16.85 -0.06 -15.02
CA TYR A 139 15.54 -0.22 -14.38
C TYR A 139 14.57 0.94 -14.66
N ARG A 140 15.04 2.02 -15.25
CA ARG A 140 14.17 3.14 -15.61
C ARG A 140 13.02 2.66 -16.48
N GLN A 141 11.81 3.07 -16.13
CA GLN A 141 10.56 2.71 -16.83
C GLN A 141 10.28 1.20 -16.90
N SER A 142 10.97 0.38 -16.10
CA SER A 142 10.83 -1.07 -16.13
C SER A 142 10.34 -1.69 -14.83
N LEU A 143 10.29 -0.91 -13.76
CA LEU A 143 9.75 -1.33 -12.47
C LEU A 143 8.25 -1.59 -12.56
N VAL A 144 7.75 -2.50 -11.73
CA VAL A 144 6.33 -2.85 -11.70
C VAL A 144 5.73 -2.47 -10.35
N TYR A 145 4.65 -1.73 -10.36
CA TYR A 145 3.87 -1.42 -9.17
C TYR A 145 2.62 -2.29 -9.12
N ILE A 146 2.38 -2.96 -7.98
CA ILE A 146 1.25 -3.85 -7.80
C ILE A 146 0.32 -3.29 -6.74
N SER A 147 -0.96 -3.09 -7.10
CA SER A 147 -1.99 -2.58 -6.20
C SER A 147 -3.36 -3.16 -6.53
N GLY A 148 -4.34 -2.88 -5.69
CA GLY A 148 -5.74 -3.29 -5.85
C GLY A 148 -6.40 -3.66 -4.54
N PRO A 149 -7.70 -4.00 -4.55
CA PRO A 149 -8.51 -4.35 -3.39
C PRO A 149 -8.09 -5.71 -2.82
N SER A 150 -7.13 -5.71 -1.90
CA SER A 150 -6.53 -6.95 -1.42
C SER A 150 -6.08 -6.83 0.03
N HIS A 151 -6.79 -7.49 0.92
CA HIS A 151 -6.33 -7.74 2.28
C HIS A 151 -5.59 -9.07 2.35
N ALA A 152 -4.47 -9.10 3.07
CA ALA A 152 -3.62 -10.28 3.18
C ALA A 152 -4.38 -11.50 3.69
N GLU A 153 -5.25 -11.29 4.66
CA GLU A 153 -6.10 -12.29 5.29
C GLU A 153 -7.07 -12.93 4.28
N GLU A 154 -7.66 -12.13 3.41
CA GLU A 154 -8.60 -12.61 2.39
C GLU A 154 -7.90 -13.32 1.25
N VAL A 155 -6.79 -12.75 0.76
CA VAL A 155 -5.98 -13.34 -0.31
C VAL A 155 -5.40 -14.67 0.13
N SER A 156 -4.84 -14.74 1.34
CA SER A 156 -4.26 -15.98 1.89
C SER A 156 -5.31 -17.05 2.16
N ALA A 157 -6.56 -16.66 2.49
CA ALA A 157 -7.70 -17.56 2.61
C ALA A 157 -8.29 -17.98 1.25
N GLY A 158 -7.74 -17.47 0.13
CA GLY A 158 -8.18 -17.79 -1.22
C GLY A 158 -9.54 -17.19 -1.58
N LYS A 159 -9.93 -16.05 -1.00
CA LYS A 159 -11.09 -15.30 -1.47
C LYS A 159 -10.80 -14.66 -2.83
N ILE A 160 -11.83 -14.56 -3.67
CA ILE A 160 -11.69 -13.97 -5.00
C ILE A 160 -11.45 -12.47 -4.87
N THR A 161 -10.37 -12.00 -5.49
CA THR A 161 -10.02 -10.58 -5.55
C THR A 161 -9.24 -10.25 -6.83
N GLY A 162 -8.88 -8.96 -7.01
CA GLY A 162 -8.18 -8.49 -8.19
C GLY A 162 -7.03 -7.55 -7.86
N LEU A 163 -5.99 -7.59 -8.69
CA LEU A 163 -4.83 -6.70 -8.64
C LEU A 163 -4.56 -6.06 -9.99
N ILE A 164 -3.84 -4.96 -9.98
CA ILE A 164 -3.21 -4.36 -11.17
C ILE A 164 -1.70 -4.45 -11.01
N ALA A 165 -1.03 -4.93 -12.05
CA ALA A 165 0.41 -4.82 -12.23
C ALA A 165 0.65 -3.67 -13.22
N ALA A 166 1.10 -2.52 -12.72
CA ALA A 166 1.34 -1.32 -13.52
C ALA A 166 2.83 -1.14 -13.79
N SER A 167 3.20 -0.93 -15.06
CA SER A 167 4.58 -0.65 -15.48
C SER A 167 4.58 0.11 -16.81
N GLU A 168 5.50 1.03 -16.99
CA GLU A 168 5.73 1.63 -18.32
C GLU A 168 6.25 0.58 -19.32
N SER A 169 6.87 -0.52 -18.84
CA SER A 169 7.19 -1.71 -19.61
C SER A 169 6.01 -2.68 -19.68
N ALA A 170 5.26 -2.69 -20.77
CA ALA A 170 4.16 -3.64 -20.99
C ALA A 170 4.61 -5.10 -20.78
N LYS A 171 5.83 -5.44 -21.19
CA LYS A 171 6.43 -6.77 -21.02
C LYS A 171 6.55 -7.14 -19.54
N ASN A 172 7.02 -6.24 -18.68
CA ASN A 172 7.20 -6.51 -17.25
C ASN A 172 5.86 -6.55 -16.51
N SER A 173 4.93 -5.65 -16.87
CA SER A 173 3.55 -5.70 -16.38
C SER A 173 2.90 -7.07 -16.64
N ILE A 174 2.98 -7.57 -17.88
CA ILE A 174 2.46 -8.89 -18.28
C ILE A 174 3.14 -10.03 -17.51
N ARG A 175 4.46 -9.96 -17.32
CA ARG A 175 5.21 -10.99 -16.58
C ARG A 175 4.77 -11.09 -15.14
N PHE A 176 4.57 -9.96 -14.46
CA PHE A 176 4.06 -9.96 -13.08
C PHE A 176 2.59 -10.35 -13.01
N ARG A 177 1.77 -9.93 -13.98
CA ARG A 177 0.40 -10.43 -14.11
C ARG A 177 0.39 -11.96 -14.14
N ASP A 178 1.19 -12.56 -15.02
CA ASP A 178 1.22 -14.01 -15.21
C ASP A 178 1.87 -14.76 -14.02
N LEU A 179 2.80 -14.10 -13.30
CA LEU A 179 3.39 -14.63 -12.07
C LEU A 179 2.36 -14.74 -10.94
N LEU A 180 1.45 -13.78 -10.83
CA LEU A 180 0.52 -13.65 -9.70
C LEU A 180 -0.87 -14.24 -9.99
N LYS A 181 -1.29 -14.27 -11.25
CA LYS A 181 -2.63 -14.69 -11.67
C LYS A 181 -2.94 -16.12 -11.23
N SER A 182 -4.08 -16.31 -10.59
CA SER A 182 -4.63 -17.61 -10.21
C SER A 182 -6.15 -17.66 -10.43
N PRO A 183 -6.83 -18.81 -10.28
CA PRO A 183 -8.29 -18.89 -10.38
C PRO A 183 -9.04 -17.99 -9.41
N ARG A 184 -8.38 -17.56 -8.32
CA ARG A 184 -8.96 -16.72 -7.26
C ARG A 184 -8.33 -15.33 -7.16
N LEU A 185 -7.21 -15.09 -7.86
CA LEU A 185 -6.56 -13.80 -7.93
C LEU A 185 -6.48 -13.35 -9.40
N MET A 186 -7.40 -12.47 -9.78
CA MET A 186 -7.36 -11.83 -11.09
C MET A 186 -6.28 -10.76 -11.09
N VAL A 187 -5.45 -10.72 -12.13
CA VAL A 187 -4.43 -9.68 -12.25
C VAL A 187 -4.52 -9.06 -13.64
N TYR A 188 -4.60 -7.75 -13.68
CA TYR A 188 -4.67 -6.96 -14.90
C TYR A 188 -3.38 -6.18 -15.10
N SER A 189 -3.05 -5.87 -16.35
CA SER A 189 -1.91 -5.02 -16.70
C SER A 189 -2.36 -3.58 -16.91
N SER A 190 -1.53 -2.62 -16.51
CA SER A 190 -1.74 -1.19 -16.78
C SER A 190 -0.43 -0.52 -17.19
N LEU A 191 -0.52 0.50 -18.03
CA LEU A 191 0.59 1.40 -18.36
C LEU A 191 0.54 2.70 -17.54
N ASP A 192 -0.56 2.98 -16.85
CA ASP A 192 -0.71 4.14 -15.98
C ASP A 192 -0.10 3.91 -14.59
N VAL A 193 1.21 3.86 -14.56
CA VAL A 193 1.99 3.63 -13.32
C VAL A 193 1.73 4.71 -12.27
N ARG A 194 1.58 5.97 -12.71
CA ARG A 194 1.39 7.11 -11.81
C ARG A 194 0.00 7.10 -11.20
N GLY A 195 -1.03 6.92 -12.00
CA GLY A 195 -2.40 6.83 -11.51
C GLY A 195 -2.60 5.71 -10.51
N VAL A 196 -2.03 4.52 -10.77
CA VAL A 196 -2.12 3.37 -9.84
C VAL A 196 -1.39 3.65 -8.52
N GLN A 197 -0.19 4.27 -8.56
CA GLN A 197 0.56 4.62 -7.34
C GLN A 197 -0.15 5.69 -6.51
N VAL A 198 -0.66 6.75 -7.16
CA VAL A 198 -1.40 7.83 -6.47
C VAL A 198 -2.65 7.28 -5.81
N SER A 199 -3.43 6.46 -6.53
CA SER A 199 -4.63 5.82 -5.97
C SER A 199 -4.29 5.00 -4.72
N ALA A 200 -3.24 4.19 -4.78
CA ALA A 200 -2.80 3.35 -3.67
C ALA A 200 -2.31 4.15 -2.45
N ALA A 201 -1.64 5.28 -2.67
CA ALA A 201 -1.10 6.11 -1.60
C ALA A 201 -2.17 6.98 -0.94
N ALA A 202 -2.96 7.70 -1.74
CA ALA A 202 -3.91 8.69 -1.24
C ALA A 202 -5.18 8.06 -0.64
N LYS A 203 -5.61 6.87 -1.08
CA LYS A 203 -6.76 6.17 -0.49
C LYS A 203 -6.66 5.98 1.02
N ASN A 204 -5.44 5.82 1.56
CA ASN A 204 -5.21 5.61 2.98
C ASN A 204 -5.61 6.85 3.82
N VAL A 205 -5.50 8.04 3.23
CA VAL A 205 -5.97 9.30 3.82
C VAL A 205 -7.49 9.29 3.94
N ILE A 206 -8.17 8.94 2.85
CA ILE A 206 -9.63 8.87 2.82
C ILE A 206 -10.15 7.80 3.78
N ALA A 207 -9.44 6.68 3.94
CA ALA A 207 -9.83 5.63 4.87
C ALA A 207 -9.77 6.08 6.35
N ILE A 208 -8.84 6.97 6.73
CA ILE A 208 -8.85 7.59 8.07
C ILE A 208 -10.08 8.48 8.22
N ALA A 209 -10.35 9.36 7.24
CA ALA A 209 -11.53 10.22 7.24
C ALA A 209 -12.82 9.41 7.34
N PHE A 210 -12.90 8.31 6.59
CA PHE A 210 -14.05 7.38 6.64
C PHE A 210 -14.21 6.77 8.04
N GLY A 211 -13.12 6.35 8.67
CA GLY A 211 -13.16 5.80 10.03
C GLY A 211 -13.66 6.82 11.07
N ILE A 212 -13.30 8.10 10.92
CA ILE A 212 -13.82 9.18 11.78
C ILE A 212 -15.33 9.32 11.62
N LEU A 213 -15.81 9.38 10.37
CA LEU A 213 -17.23 9.52 10.06
C LEU A 213 -18.04 8.30 10.56
N ASP A 214 -17.54 7.08 10.32
CA ASP A 214 -18.13 5.82 10.79
C ASP A 214 -18.26 5.78 12.32
N ALA A 215 -17.25 6.22 13.06
CA ALA A 215 -17.32 6.32 14.52
C ALA A 215 -18.32 7.39 14.98
N MET A 216 -18.36 8.55 14.34
CA MET A 216 -19.33 9.60 14.65
C MET A 216 -20.76 9.11 14.48
N LYS A 217 -21.05 8.40 13.38
CA LYS A 217 -22.34 7.79 13.09
C LYS A 217 -22.72 6.75 14.15
N THR A 218 -21.83 5.79 14.45
CA THR A 218 -22.12 4.68 15.36
C THR A 218 -22.24 5.07 16.82
N MET A 219 -21.57 6.16 17.25
CA MET A 219 -21.68 6.68 18.62
C MET A 219 -22.89 7.61 18.82
N GLY A 220 -23.73 7.80 17.82
CA GLY A 220 -24.91 8.67 17.91
C GLY A 220 -24.56 10.16 18.18
N LYS A 221 -23.33 10.55 17.87
CA LYS A 221 -22.87 11.93 18.09
C LYS A 221 -23.43 12.92 17.08
N ALA A 222 -24.05 12.40 16.01
CA ALA A 222 -24.67 13.24 15.03
C ALA A 222 -25.73 12.46 14.22
N ASP A 223 -26.99 12.74 14.42
CA ASP A 223 -28.12 12.24 13.63
C ASP A 223 -28.01 12.65 12.14
N MET A 224 -27.08 13.56 11.82
CA MET A 224 -26.85 14.09 10.50
C MET A 224 -25.98 13.18 9.60
N PHE A 225 -25.31 12.15 10.14
CA PHE A 225 -24.41 11.28 9.38
C PHE A 225 -25.04 9.90 9.12
N GLY A 226 -25.08 9.48 7.87
CA GLY A 226 -25.65 8.22 7.43
C GLY A 226 -24.84 7.57 6.30
N ASP A 227 -25.41 6.50 5.70
CA ASP A 227 -24.78 5.80 4.58
C ASP A 227 -24.57 6.71 3.36
N GLY A 228 -25.51 7.67 3.14
CA GLY A 228 -25.36 8.69 2.11
C GLY A 228 -24.14 9.58 2.34
N THR A 229 -23.83 9.94 3.60
CA THR A 229 -22.66 10.74 3.93
C THR A 229 -21.35 9.96 3.72
N GLU A 230 -21.34 8.67 4.03
CA GLU A 230 -20.21 7.80 3.74
C GLU A 230 -19.94 7.68 2.23
N SER A 231 -21.01 7.52 1.44
CA SER A 231 -20.92 7.46 -0.02
C SER A 231 -20.45 8.79 -0.62
N LEU A 232 -20.91 9.90 -0.07
CA LEU A 232 -20.45 11.24 -0.43
C LEU A 232 -18.95 11.42 -0.16
N LEU A 233 -18.48 10.98 1.01
CA LEU A 233 -17.04 11.01 1.34
C LEU A 233 -16.20 10.14 0.39
N LEU A 234 -16.70 8.95 0.00
CA LEU A 234 -16.01 8.11 -0.96
C LEU A 234 -15.89 8.78 -2.34
N ALA A 235 -16.98 9.41 -2.80
CA ALA A 235 -16.99 10.13 -4.08
C ALA A 235 -16.03 11.33 -4.06
N ALA A 236 -16.02 12.11 -2.96
CA ALA A 236 -15.09 13.20 -2.76
C ALA A 236 -13.64 12.74 -2.74
N GLY A 237 -13.38 11.72 -1.94
CA GLY A 237 -12.04 11.16 -1.84
C GLY A 237 -11.53 10.63 -3.17
N LEU A 238 -12.39 9.98 -3.96
CA LEU A 238 -12.03 9.52 -5.30
C LEU A 238 -11.71 10.69 -6.23
N ASN A 239 -12.50 11.75 -6.18
CA ASN A 239 -12.25 12.96 -6.95
C ASN A 239 -10.92 13.62 -6.57
N GLU A 240 -10.62 13.75 -5.28
CA GLU A 240 -9.31 14.26 -4.82
C GLU A 240 -8.14 13.40 -5.30
N ILE A 241 -8.28 12.06 -5.23
CA ILE A 241 -7.29 11.12 -5.74
C ILE A 241 -7.05 11.33 -7.24
N GLN A 242 -8.12 11.54 -8.01
CA GLN A 242 -8.02 11.80 -9.45
C GLN A 242 -7.37 13.15 -9.75
N ILE A 243 -7.73 14.21 -9.02
CA ILE A 243 -7.13 15.54 -9.14
C ILE A 243 -5.62 15.46 -8.87
N LEU A 244 -5.23 14.80 -7.78
CA LEU A 244 -3.82 14.59 -7.44
C LEU A 244 -3.10 13.74 -8.49
N GLY A 245 -3.73 12.66 -8.95
CA GLY A 245 -3.18 11.79 -9.98
C GLY A 245 -2.90 12.53 -11.28
N ASN A 246 -3.85 13.33 -11.74
CA ASN A 246 -3.68 14.16 -12.95
C ASN A 246 -2.52 15.16 -12.79
N ALA A 247 -2.42 15.80 -11.63
CA ALA A 247 -1.31 16.75 -11.35
C ALA A 247 0.06 16.07 -11.29
N LEU A 248 0.10 14.78 -10.91
CA LEU A 248 1.32 13.97 -10.87
C LEU A 248 1.56 13.17 -12.16
N GLY A 249 0.75 13.40 -13.21
CA GLY A 249 0.95 12.84 -14.54
C GLY A 249 0.35 11.46 -14.76
N ALA A 250 -0.75 11.12 -14.10
CA ALA A 250 -1.59 9.99 -14.49
C ALA A 250 -2.11 10.19 -15.92
N THR A 251 -2.15 9.10 -16.68
CA THR A 251 -2.41 9.17 -18.13
C THR A 251 -3.78 8.59 -18.53
N HIS A 252 -4.43 7.84 -17.64
CA HIS A 252 -5.66 7.11 -17.92
C HIS A 252 -6.71 7.42 -16.84
N PRO A 253 -7.72 8.25 -17.14
CA PRO A 253 -8.79 8.58 -16.18
C PRO A 253 -9.51 7.36 -15.62
N GLU A 254 -9.67 6.30 -16.41
CA GLU A 254 -10.28 5.03 -16.03
C GLU A 254 -9.51 4.29 -14.93
N THR A 255 -8.25 4.62 -14.67
CA THR A 255 -7.49 4.06 -13.54
C THR A 255 -8.20 4.33 -12.22
N PHE A 256 -8.78 5.52 -12.07
CA PHE A 256 -9.45 5.93 -10.82
C PHE A 256 -10.80 5.22 -10.60
N THR A 257 -11.49 4.84 -11.67
CA THR A 257 -12.75 4.07 -11.61
C THR A 257 -12.54 2.56 -11.70
N SER A 258 -11.30 2.10 -11.80
CA SER A 258 -10.91 0.69 -11.85
C SER A 258 -10.74 0.06 -10.48
N ILE A 259 -10.29 -1.20 -10.47
CA ILE A 259 -9.99 -1.94 -9.23
C ILE A 259 -8.85 -1.29 -8.41
N SER A 260 -7.87 -0.61 -9.03
CA SER A 260 -6.80 0.10 -8.29
C SER A 260 -7.22 1.48 -7.78
N GLY A 261 -8.29 2.04 -8.31
CA GLY A 261 -8.90 3.28 -7.85
C GLY A 261 -10.03 3.02 -6.87
N ILE A 262 -11.28 3.11 -7.35
CA ILE A 262 -12.48 2.96 -6.50
C ILE A 262 -12.52 1.62 -5.79
N GLY A 263 -12.11 0.52 -6.43
CA GLY A 263 -12.13 -0.81 -5.80
C GLY A 263 -11.22 -0.89 -4.57
N ASP A 264 -10.00 -0.39 -4.67
CA ASP A 264 -9.04 -0.38 -3.56
C ASP A 264 -9.41 0.67 -2.49
N LEU A 265 -10.02 1.79 -2.88
CA LEU A 265 -10.54 2.80 -1.97
C LEU A 265 -11.69 2.24 -1.13
N ASP A 266 -12.73 1.68 -1.78
CA ASP A 266 -13.92 1.18 -1.12
C ASP A 266 -13.58 0.08 -0.10
N VAL A 267 -12.80 -0.94 -0.51
CA VAL A 267 -12.41 -2.02 0.41
C VAL A 267 -11.58 -1.49 1.59
N THR A 268 -10.72 -0.49 1.39
CA THR A 268 -9.89 0.09 2.45
C THR A 268 -10.72 0.87 3.45
N CYS A 269 -11.78 1.54 3.00
CA CYS A 269 -12.70 2.29 3.84
C CYS A 269 -13.67 1.39 4.61
N ARG A 270 -14.20 0.33 3.98
CA ARG A 270 -15.27 -0.49 4.58
C ARG A 270 -14.78 -1.71 5.34
N SER A 271 -13.59 -2.23 5.00
CA SER A 271 -13.08 -3.47 5.61
C SER A 271 -12.80 -3.31 7.11
N VAL A 272 -13.18 -4.34 7.87
CA VAL A 272 -12.84 -4.45 9.30
C VAL A 272 -11.33 -4.66 9.53
N HIS A 273 -10.60 -5.12 8.52
CA HIS A 273 -9.15 -5.29 8.55
C HIS A 273 -8.37 -4.00 8.29
N GLY A 274 -9.07 -2.89 7.94
CA GLY A 274 -8.47 -1.63 7.55
C GLY A 274 -7.80 -0.89 8.71
N ARG A 275 -6.47 -0.89 8.78
CA ARG A 275 -5.68 -0.18 9.82
C ARG A 275 -5.94 1.32 9.82
N ASN A 276 -6.06 1.94 8.66
CA ASN A 276 -6.35 3.37 8.54
C ASN A 276 -7.76 3.71 9.00
N ARG A 277 -8.77 2.92 8.60
CA ARG A 277 -10.15 3.05 9.12
C ARG A 277 -10.18 2.91 10.63
N ARG A 278 -9.50 1.90 11.17
CA ARG A 278 -9.38 1.69 12.62
C ARG A 278 -8.79 2.90 13.32
N PHE A 279 -7.71 3.47 12.81
CA PHE A 279 -7.11 4.67 13.37
C PHE A 279 -8.08 5.86 13.38
N GLY A 280 -8.82 6.07 12.27
CA GLY A 280 -9.87 7.08 12.20
C GLY A 280 -10.96 6.89 13.26
N ARG A 281 -11.41 5.65 13.48
CA ARG A 281 -12.35 5.33 14.58
C ARG A 281 -11.77 5.64 15.96
N GLU A 282 -10.53 5.26 16.21
CA GLU A 282 -9.85 5.48 17.50
C GLU A 282 -9.63 6.99 17.81
N ILE A 283 -9.57 7.85 16.81
CA ILE A 283 -9.60 9.31 17.02
C ILE A 283 -10.87 9.72 17.78
N ILE A 284 -12.01 9.13 17.46
CA ILE A 284 -13.31 9.47 18.06
C ILE A 284 -13.59 8.65 19.31
N GLU A 285 -13.38 7.33 19.23
CA GLU A 285 -13.75 6.39 20.30
C GLU A 285 -12.82 6.50 21.51
N LYS A 286 -11.51 6.67 21.25
CA LYS A 286 -10.47 6.69 22.29
C LYS A 286 -9.83 8.07 22.49
N ASN A 287 -10.17 9.03 21.62
CA ASN A 287 -9.55 10.37 21.62
C ASN A 287 -8.01 10.31 21.52
N ILE A 288 -7.52 9.38 20.69
CA ILE A 288 -6.09 9.03 20.62
C ILE A 288 -5.19 10.24 20.29
N LEU A 289 -5.70 11.26 19.58
CA LEU A 289 -4.93 12.46 19.24
C LEU A 289 -4.51 13.29 20.46
N LYS A 290 -5.16 13.12 21.62
CA LYS A 290 -4.74 13.82 22.86
C LYS A 290 -3.34 13.46 23.33
N SER A 291 -2.87 12.26 22.98
CA SER A 291 -1.54 11.76 23.33
C SER A 291 -0.43 12.38 22.49
N TYR A 292 -0.76 13.07 21.39
CA TYR A 292 0.20 13.60 20.43
C TYR A 292 0.02 15.11 20.22
N LYS A 293 1.10 15.82 19.91
CA LYS A 293 1.09 17.27 19.68
C LYS A 293 0.63 17.62 18.26
N ASN A 294 1.09 16.87 17.28
CA ASN A 294 0.85 17.07 15.85
C ASN A 294 1.15 15.79 15.07
N ILE A 295 1.02 15.85 13.75
CA ILE A 295 1.25 14.71 12.85
C ILE A 295 2.70 14.17 12.93
N ASP A 296 3.70 15.03 13.14
CA ASP A 296 5.10 14.60 13.25
C ASP A 296 5.35 13.83 14.55
N ASP A 297 4.69 14.24 15.62
CA ASP A 297 4.75 13.53 16.90
C ASP A 297 4.06 12.15 16.80
N ILE A 298 2.92 12.06 16.08
CA ILE A 298 2.28 10.76 15.76
C ILE A 298 3.26 9.85 15.01
N LEU A 299 3.93 10.38 13.99
CA LEU A 299 4.87 9.60 13.17
C LEU A 299 6.12 9.16 13.95
N ALA A 300 6.65 10.02 14.82
CA ALA A 300 7.79 9.71 15.68
C ALA A 300 7.47 8.60 16.72
N ASN A 301 6.23 8.55 17.18
CA ASN A 301 5.77 7.60 18.21
C ASN A 301 4.83 6.52 17.63
N ILE A 302 4.89 6.27 16.33
CA ILE A 302 3.93 5.38 15.62
C ILE A 302 3.92 3.94 16.17
N GLY A 303 5.03 3.50 16.77
CA GLY A 303 5.14 2.19 17.42
C GLY A 303 4.22 2.03 18.64
N GLU A 304 3.85 3.10 19.32
CA GLU A 304 2.97 3.08 20.49
C GLU A 304 1.51 2.78 20.11
N ILE A 305 1.13 3.01 18.85
CA ILE A 305 -0.21 2.73 18.32
C ILE A 305 -0.45 1.21 18.23
N GLY A 306 0.63 0.41 18.17
CA GLY A 306 0.55 -1.06 18.07
C GLY A 306 0.26 -1.59 16.65
N TYR A 307 0.07 -0.71 15.68
CA TYR A 307 -0.05 -1.00 14.24
C TYR A 307 0.35 0.24 13.44
N LEU A 308 0.63 0.07 12.13
CA LEU A 308 1.08 1.16 11.27
C LEU A 308 -0.07 1.75 10.44
N PRO A 309 -0.63 2.94 10.80
CA PRO A 309 -1.59 3.67 9.98
C PRO A 309 -0.85 4.51 8.92
N GLU A 310 -0.52 3.90 7.77
CA GLU A 310 0.22 4.56 6.68
C GLU A 310 -0.44 5.86 6.16
N GLY A 311 -1.75 5.98 6.36
CA GLY A 311 -2.52 7.18 5.99
C GLY A 311 -2.10 8.44 6.74
N VAL A 312 -1.47 8.33 7.93
CA VAL A 312 -0.95 9.48 8.67
C VAL A 312 0.20 10.14 7.90
N ALA A 313 1.19 9.36 7.49
CA ALA A 313 2.28 9.87 6.66
C ALA A 313 1.78 10.36 5.29
N ALA A 314 0.84 9.61 4.69
CA ALA A 314 0.25 9.99 3.41
C ALA A 314 -0.49 11.34 3.50
N ALA A 315 -1.23 11.63 4.57
CA ALA A 315 -1.93 12.91 4.77
C ALA A 315 -0.96 14.10 4.76
N LYS A 316 0.19 13.97 5.44
CA LYS A 316 1.25 14.99 5.42
C LYS A 316 1.75 15.22 3.99
N TYR A 317 2.05 14.15 3.27
CA TYR A 317 2.60 14.24 1.92
C TYR A 317 1.58 14.76 0.89
N VAL A 318 0.32 14.33 0.98
CA VAL A 318 -0.75 14.81 0.12
C VAL A 318 -0.98 16.31 0.32
N LYS A 319 -0.94 16.83 1.57
CA LYS A 319 -1.03 18.27 1.85
C LYS A 319 0.09 19.04 1.14
N VAL A 320 1.35 18.59 1.26
CA VAL A 320 2.50 19.24 0.59
C VAL A 320 2.33 19.25 -0.93
N LEU A 321 1.86 18.14 -1.51
CA LEU A 321 1.61 18.05 -2.95
C LEU A 321 0.44 18.92 -3.38
N ALA A 322 -0.65 18.99 -2.59
CA ALA A 322 -1.78 19.86 -2.87
C ALA A 322 -1.38 21.34 -2.88
N GLU A 323 -0.57 21.78 -1.92
CA GLU A 323 -0.04 23.14 -1.85
C GLU A 323 0.89 23.45 -3.03
N LYS A 324 1.83 22.54 -3.34
CA LYS A 324 2.79 22.67 -4.45
C LYS A 324 2.09 22.82 -5.81
N HIS A 325 1.04 22.04 -6.03
CA HIS A 325 0.31 22.02 -7.31
C HIS A 325 -0.96 22.88 -7.30
N LYS A 326 -1.23 23.62 -6.19
CA LYS A 326 -2.41 24.48 -5.99
C LYS A 326 -3.73 23.74 -6.21
N LEU A 327 -3.84 22.53 -5.63
CA LEU A 327 -5.02 21.67 -5.78
C LEU A 327 -6.03 21.92 -4.66
N LYS A 328 -7.32 21.91 -5.01
CA LYS A 328 -8.41 21.95 -4.05
C LYS A 328 -8.67 20.51 -3.55
N MET A 329 -8.24 20.18 -2.35
CA MET A 329 -8.34 18.85 -1.73
C MET A 329 -8.86 18.95 -0.28
N PRO A 330 -10.13 19.34 -0.08
CA PRO A 330 -10.66 19.66 1.25
C PRO A 330 -10.65 18.47 2.21
N VAL A 331 -10.91 17.23 1.75
CA VAL A 331 -10.87 16.03 2.59
C VAL A 331 -9.46 15.77 3.11
N SER A 332 -8.49 15.70 2.22
CA SER A 332 -7.10 15.35 2.56
C SER A 332 -6.42 16.46 3.37
N VAL A 333 -6.60 17.71 2.98
CA VAL A 333 -6.04 18.87 3.70
C VAL A 333 -6.74 19.04 5.04
N GLY A 334 -8.05 18.88 5.10
CA GLY A 334 -8.84 18.93 6.35
C GLY A 334 -8.39 17.85 7.33
N LEU A 335 -8.17 16.61 6.86
CA LEU A 335 -7.63 15.55 7.72
C LEU A 335 -6.24 15.92 8.26
N CYS A 336 -5.36 16.49 7.44
CA CYS A 336 -4.04 16.91 7.92
C CYS A 336 -4.14 17.98 9.01
N LYS A 337 -5.07 18.96 8.88
CA LYS A 337 -5.36 19.94 9.93
C LYS A 337 -5.84 19.28 11.22
N LEU A 338 -6.74 18.31 11.11
CA LEU A 338 -7.22 17.54 12.26
C LEU A 338 -6.09 16.79 12.97
N LEU A 339 -5.23 16.11 12.23
CA LEU A 339 -4.08 15.38 12.77
C LEU A 339 -3.04 16.31 13.42
N ASN A 340 -2.97 17.56 12.99
CA ASN A 340 -2.20 18.64 13.64
C ASN A 340 -2.92 19.31 14.80
N ARG A 341 -4.16 18.91 15.10
CA ARG A 341 -5.01 19.51 16.14
C ARG A 341 -5.33 20.99 15.90
N GLU A 342 -5.35 21.40 14.63
CA GLU A 342 -5.76 22.74 14.20
C GLU A 342 -7.29 22.89 14.18
N ILE A 343 -8.02 21.79 14.00
CA ILE A 343 -9.49 21.72 14.01
C ILE A 343 -9.95 20.51 14.81
N GLU A 344 -11.19 20.56 15.33
CA GLU A 344 -11.82 19.45 16.04
C GLU A 344 -12.51 18.47 15.10
N PRO A 345 -12.68 17.17 15.50
CA PRO A 345 -13.29 16.15 14.64
C PRO A 345 -14.68 16.52 14.10
N MET A 346 -15.53 17.18 14.90
CA MET A 346 -16.86 17.62 14.45
C MET A 346 -16.76 18.73 13.41
N GLU A 347 -15.83 19.65 13.57
CA GLU A 347 -15.56 20.71 12.60
C GLU A 347 -15.05 20.11 11.28
N PHE A 348 -14.10 19.15 11.34
CA PHE A 348 -13.65 18.41 10.18
C PHE A 348 -14.82 17.79 9.41
N CYS A 349 -15.72 17.07 10.11
CA CYS A 349 -16.87 16.43 9.46
C CYS A 349 -17.84 17.45 8.84
N LYS A 350 -18.06 18.61 9.46
CA LYS A 350 -18.91 19.67 8.89
C LYS A 350 -18.28 20.30 7.66
N ASN A 351 -16.97 20.55 7.68
CA ASN A 351 -16.24 21.13 6.56
C ASN A 351 -16.20 20.21 5.34
N LEU A 352 -16.20 18.88 5.56
CA LEU A 352 -16.33 17.89 4.46
C LEU A 352 -17.60 18.09 3.62
N LEU A 353 -18.64 18.69 4.21
CA LEU A 353 -19.95 18.85 3.56
C LEU A 353 -20.16 20.27 3.00
N ALA A 354 -19.38 21.26 3.46
CA ALA A 354 -19.58 22.67 3.14
C ALA A 354 -18.80 23.15 1.89
N ASP A 355 -17.68 22.52 1.56
CA ASP A 355 -16.73 23.01 0.56
C ASP A 355 -16.83 22.26 -0.80
N TRP A 356 -17.98 21.65 -1.10
CA TRP A 356 -18.20 20.88 -2.32
C TRP A 356 -18.73 21.74 -3.46
N ASP A 357 -17.89 22.56 -4.04
CA ASP A 357 -18.07 23.00 -5.43
C ASP A 357 -17.43 21.93 -6.33
N MET A 358 -18.27 21.02 -6.85
CA MET A 358 -17.88 20.06 -7.89
C MET A 358 -17.69 20.74 -9.23
#